data_ab5e32a7bedb2925dcadf1eff04a5464
#
_entry.id   ab5e32a7bedb2925dcadf1eff04a5464
#
_cell.length_a   1.000
_cell.length_b   1.000
_cell.length_c   1.000
_cell.angle_alpha   90.00
_cell.angle_beta   90.00
_cell.angle_gamma   90.00
#
_symmetry.space_group_name_H-M   'P 1'
#
loop_
_entity.id
_entity.type
_entity.pdbx_description
1 polymer ?
#
loop_
_entity_poly.entity_id
_entity_poly.type
_entity_poly.pdbx_seq_one_letter_code
_entity_poly.pdbx_strand_id
1 'polypeptide(L)'
;MERKAIIEFKDFTAHYTVQSKPTLNNINLTIYEGEKVLIAGPSGSGKSTLANCINGLIPFSTDIEISGSLKIKGKETKDLSVFEISKMVGTVLQDPDSQFIGLTVAEDIAFKLENNCVSQEEMKKKVNYVSKIVDIENRLDLAPYSLSGGQKQRVTLAGTIVDDVDILLFDEPLASLDPAAGKASIELIDKIQKEEKKTVIIIEHRLEEVLNCDVDRIILMNEGEIIADTTPNEILASNKLKECGIREPLYITALKYSGYELNKEMNLENIDKLKLSDDGEKLKTWYKSLNFNKKEREEDTLLEFKNVYFSYDKKKDILND
;
A
#
# COMPACT_ATOMS: atom_id res chain seq x y z
N MET A 1 10.63 -25.63 7.73
CA MET A 1 9.74 -25.17 8.82
C MET A 1 8.37 -24.95 8.22
N GLU A 2 7.33 -25.44 8.86
CA GLU A 2 5.95 -25.12 8.44
C GLU A 2 5.73 -23.60 8.61
N ARG A 3 5.21 -22.95 7.58
CA ARG A 3 4.85 -21.52 7.66
C ARG A 3 3.62 -21.41 8.57
N LYS A 4 3.66 -20.53 9.55
CA LYS A 4 2.53 -20.33 10.47
C LYS A 4 1.55 -19.33 9.88
N ALA A 5 0.29 -19.74 9.72
CA ALA A 5 -0.77 -18.87 9.26
C ALA A 5 -1.06 -17.77 10.31
N ILE A 6 -1.17 -16.52 9.84
CA ILE A 6 -1.52 -15.37 10.68
C ILE A 6 -2.90 -14.82 10.34
N ILE A 7 -3.33 -14.89 9.07
CA ILE A 7 -4.67 -14.56 8.60
C ILE A 7 -5.18 -15.73 7.76
N GLU A 8 -6.40 -16.17 8.00
CA GLU A 8 -7.04 -17.26 7.28
C GLU A 8 -8.48 -16.89 6.93
N PHE A 9 -8.78 -16.76 5.65
CA PHE A 9 -10.14 -16.72 5.10
C PHE A 9 -10.52 -18.11 4.60
N LYS A 10 -11.69 -18.60 4.97
CA LYS A 10 -12.23 -19.87 4.49
C LYS A 10 -13.70 -19.71 4.10
N ASP A 11 -13.97 -19.96 2.81
CA ASP A 11 -15.30 -19.83 2.20
C ASP A 11 -15.99 -18.50 2.58
N PHE A 12 -15.19 -17.43 2.70
CA PHE A 12 -15.61 -16.16 3.27
C PHE A 12 -16.34 -15.32 2.22
N THR A 13 -17.54 -14.89 2.55
CA THR A 13 -18.37 -14.03 1.71
C THR A 13 -18.87 -12.84 2.52
N ALA A 14 -18.79 -11.64 1.95
CA ALA A 14 -19.27 -10.41 2.55
C ALA A 14 -20.20 -9.68 1.57
N HIS A 15 -21.43 -9.39 2.01
CA HIS A 15 -22.49 -8.84 1.18
C HIS A 15 -23.12 -7.61 1.85
N TYR A 16 -22.93 -6.44 1.26
CA TYR A 16 -23.64 -5.24 1.69
C TYR A 16 -25.14 -5.38 1.34
N THR A 17 -26.01 -5.17 2.32
CA THR A 17 -27.46 -5.37 2.18
C THR A 17 -28.11 -4.53 1.07
N VAL A 18 -27.47 -3.41 0.70
CA VAL A 18 -27.92 -2.51 -0.36
C VAL A 18 -27.46 -2.92 -1.78
N GLN A 19 -26.58 -3.92 -1.89
CA GLN A 19 -26.06 -4.39 -3.18
C GLN A 19 -26.75 -5.67 -3.62
N SER A 20 -26.81 -5.90 -4.95
CA SER A 20 -27.43 -7.10 -5.52
C SER A 20 -26.49 -8.32 -5.53
N LYS A 21 -25.18 -8.10 -5.42
CA LYS A 21 -24.14 -9.15 -5.42
C LYS A 21 -23.22 -8.97 -4.22
N PRO A 22 -22.62 -10.06 -3.71
CA PRO A 22 -21.58 -9.98 -2.69
C PRO A 22 -20.40 -9.14 -3.18
N THR A 23 -19.85 -8.31 -2.27
CA THR A 23 -18.61 -7.56 -2.55
C THR A 23 -17.37 -8.42 -2.41
N LEU A 24 -17.40 -9.41 -1.52
CA LEU A 24 -16.44 -10.51 -1.44
C LEU A 24 -17.20 -11.82 -1.62
N ASN A 25 -16.75 -12.66 -2.52
CA ASN A 25 -17.44 -13.90 -2.87
C ASN A 25 -16.48 -15.10 -2.72
N ASN A 26 -16.78 -15.98 -1.79
CA ASN A 26 -16.06 -17.24 -1.55
C ASN A 26 -14.52 -17.06 -1.46
N ILE A 27 -14.08 -16.10 -0.68
CA ILE A 27 -12.66 -15.84 -0.47
C ILE A 27 -12.03 -16.98 0.33
N ASN A 28 -11.01 -17.59 -0.25
CA ASN A 28 -10.13 -18.57 0.39
C ASN A 28 -8.70 -18.06 0.28
N LEU A 29 -8.13 -17.61 1.40
CA LEU A 29 -6.83 -16.95 1.45
C LEU A 29 -6.13 -17.23 2.77
N THR A 30 -4.86 -17.61 2.72
CA THR A 30 -4.00 -17.72 3.89
C THR A 30 -2.80 -16.80 3.73
N ILE A 31 -2.56 -15.92 4.71
CA ILE A 31 -1.34 -15.11 4.82
C ILE A 31 -0.53 -15.63 6.00
N TYR A 32 0.79 -15.75 5.81
CA TYR A 32 1.68 -16.33 6.79
C TYR A 32 2.48 -15.27 7.56
N GLU A 33 2.94 -15.60 8.76
CA GLU A 33 3.77 -14.71 9.59
C GLU A 33 5.03 -14.25 8.83
N GLY A 34 5.28 -12.94 8.85
CA GLY A 34 6.44 -12.31 8.21
C GLY A 34 6.33 -12.14 6.70
N GLU A 35 5.25 -12.58 6.04
CA GLU A 35 5.04 -12.32 4.61
C GLU A 35 4.78 -10.84 4.32
N LYS A 36 5.28 -10.40 3.16
CA LYS A 36 4.88 -9.15 2.52
C LYS A 36 4.01 -9.47 1.31
N VAL A 37 2.73 -9.14 1.41
CA VAL A 37 1.72 -9.46 0.40
C VAL A 37 1.19 -8.19 -0.24
N LEU A 38 1.17 -8.15 -1.57
CA LEU A 38 0.51 -7.11 -2.35
C LEU A 38 -0.86 -7.59 -2.81
N ILE A 39 -1.92 -6.86 -2.46
CA ILE A 39 -3.27 -7.09 -2.96
C ILE A 39 -3.54 -6.06 -4.05
N ALA A 40 -3.70 -6.55 -5.28
CA ALA A 40 -3.95 -5.73 -6.46
C ALA A 40 -5.33 -6.05 -7.05
N GLY A 41 -5.91 -5.11 -7.78
CA GLY A 41 -7.20 -5.29 -8.44
C GLY A 41 -7.77 -3.95 -8.92
N PRO A 42 -8.68 -3.93 -9.87
CA PRO A 42 -9.34 -2.71 -10.33
C PRO A 42 -10.16 -2.06 -9.19
N SER A 43 -10.57 -0.81 -9.40
CA SER A 43 -11.50 -0.15 -8.48
C SER A 43 -12.80 -0.96 -8.39
N GLY A 44 -13.34 -1.10 -7.18
CA GLY A 44 -14.54 -1.90 -6.93
C GLY A 44 -14.33 -3.42 -6.88
N SER A 45 -13.09 -3.94 -6.95
CA SER A 45 -12.84 -5.39 -6.88
C SER A 45 -12.95 -5.99 -5.47
N GLY A 46 -13.23 -5.18 -4.42
CA GLY A 46 -13.42 -5.66 -3.06
C GLY A 46 -12.20 -5.52 -2.13
N LYS A 47 -11.07 -4.94 -2.59
CA LYS A 47 -9.83 -4.82 -1.79
C LYS A 47 -10.01 -4.10 -0.46
N SER A 48 -10.62 -2.92 -0.47
CA SER A 48 -10.85 -2.14 0.77
C SER A 48 -11.87 -2.83 1.67
N THR A 49 -12.83 -3.57 1.11
CA THR A 49 -13.73 -4.42 1.90
C THR A 49 -12.97 -5.55 2.58
N LEU A 50 -12.04 -6.21 1.87
CA LEU A 50 -11.15 -7.23 2.44
C LEU A 50 -10.29 -6.64 3.56
N ALA A 51 -9.70 -5.45 3.34
CA ALA A 51 -8.95 -4.71 4.36
C ALA A 51 -9.80 -4.43 5.61
N ASN A 52 -11.03 -3.96 5.41
CA ASN A 52 -11.95 -3.64 6.49
C ASN A 52 -12.44 -4.88 7.27
N CYS A 53 -12.45 -6.06 6.64
CA CYS A 53 -12.66 -7.30 7.37
C CYS A 53 -11.44 -7.67 8.22
N ILE A 54 -10.21 -7.45 7.71
CA ILE A 54 -8.96 -7.76 8.44
C ILE A 54 -8.78 -6.83 9.64
N ASN A 55 -9.05 -5.51 9.49
CA ASN A 55 -8.86 -4.55 10.58
C ASN A 55 -10.04 -4.46 11.56
N GLY A 56 -11.13 -5.23 11.31
CA GLY A 56 -12.29 -5.30 12.19
C GLY A 56 -13.28 -4.14 12.04
N LEU A 57 -13.12 -3.25 11.03
CA LEU A 57 -14.15 -2.26 10.73
C LEU A 57 -15.43 -2.93 10.23
N ILE A 58 -15.30 -4.04 9.53
CA ILE A 58 -16.41 -4.93 9.17
C ILE A 58 -16.36 -6.16 10.09
N PRO A 59 -17.49 -6.53 10.72
CA PRO A 59 -18.87 -6.00 10.56
C PRO A 59 -19.24 -4.85 11.50
N PHE A 60 -18.34 -4.35 12.34
CA PHE A 60 -18.72 -3.50 13.48
C PHE A 60 -19.20 -2.10 13.10
N SER A 61 -18.75 -1.55 11.98
CA SER A 61 -19.08 -0.19 11.53
C SER A 61 -20.06 -0.14 10.34
N THR A 62 -20.45 -1.30 9.80
CA THR A 62 -21.19 -1.35 8.53
C THR A 62 -22.21 -2.47 8.56
N ASP A 63 -23.41 -2.22 8.05
CA ASP A 63 -24.47 -3.22 7.89
C ASP A 63 -24.15 -4.13 6.69
N ILE A 64 -23.62 -5.32 7.00
CA ILE A 64 -23.10 -6.30 6.06
C ILE A 64 -23.37 -7.73 6.54
N GLU A 65 -23.83 -8.57 5.64
CA GLU A 65 -23.99 -10.00 5.90
C GLU A 65 -22.67 -10.72 5.62
N ILE A 66 -22.21 -11.51 6.59
CA ILE A 66 -20.98 -12.29 6.50
C ILE A 66 -21.28 -13.78 6.64
N SER A 67 -20.67 -14.59 5.80
CA SER A 67 -20.63 -16.05 5.94
C SER A 67 -19.21 -16.57 5.78
N GLY A 68 -18.97 -17.83 6.16
CA GLY A 68 -17.63 -18.40 6.21
C GLY A 68 -16.86 -18.05 7.47
N SER A 69 -15.53 -18.08 7.42
CA SER A 69 -14.65 -17.89 8.56
C SER A 69 -13.51 -16.93 8.19
N LEU A 70 -13.20 -16.00 9.10
CA LEU A 70 -11.98 -15.19 9.08
C LEU A 70 -11.30 -15.35 10.43
N LYS A 71 -10.06 -15.84 10.41
CA LYS A 71 -9.22 -15.94 11.62
C LYS A 71 -8.01 -15.04 11.52
N ILE A 72 -7.69 -14.40 12.63
CA ILE A 72 -6.44 -13.67 12.85
C ILE A 72 -5.72 -14.28 14.04
N LYS A 73 -4.47 -14.73 13.83
CA LYS A 73 -3.69 -15.46 14.85
C LYS A 73 -4.47 -16.67 15.43
N GLY A 74 -5.21 -17.37 14.55
CA GLY A 74 -6.01 -18.55 14.89
C GLY A 74 -7.33 -18.26 15.61
N LYS A 75 -7.69 -16.99 15.89
CA LYS A 75 -8.94 -16.59 16.55
C LYS A 75 -9.97 -16.11 15.53
N GLU A 76 -11.21 -16.56 15.62
CA GLU A 76 -12.31 -16.09 14.78
C GLU A 76 -12.58 -14.60 15.03
N THR A 77 -12.59 -13.77 13.99
CA THR A 77 -12.80 -12.32 14.13
C THR A 77 -14.18 -11.95 14.63
N LYS A 78 -15.19 -12.76 14.32
CA LYS A 78 -16.57 -12.57 14.84
C LYS A 78 -16.68 -12.66 16.37
N ASP A 79 -15.72 -13.33 17.03
CA ASP A 79 -15.67 -13.53 18.46
C ASP A 79 -14.79 -12.47 19.17
N LEU A 80 -14.19 -11.55 18.41
CA LEU A 80 -13.29 -10.50 18.90
C LEU A 80 -13.96 -9.13 18.78
N SER A 81 -13.64 -8.24 19.70
CA SER A 81 -13.94 -6.82 19.57
C SER A 81 -12.97 -6.12 18.62
N VAL A 82 -13.34 -4.94 18.08
CA VAL A 82 -12.45 -4.07 17.31
C VAL A 82 -11.17 -3.75 18.08
N PHE A 83 -11.27 -3.54 19.39
CA PHE A 83 -10.14 -3.28 20.27
C PHE A 83 -9.15 -4.46 20.33
N GLU A 84 -9.65 -5.70 20.38
CA GLU A 84 -8.78 -6.88 20.38
C GLU A 84 -8.11 -7.07 19.02
N ILE A 85 -8.82 -6.80 17.91
CA ILE A 85 -8.25 -6.83 16.56
C ILE A 85 -7.19 -5.74 16.39
N SER A 86 -7.43 -4.52 16.91
CA SER A 86 -6.48 -3.40 16.79
C SER A 86 -5.15 -3.62 17.51
N LYS A 87 -5.09 -4.57 18.47
CA LYS A 87 -3.83 -5.02 19.10
C LYS A 87 -3.01 -5.95 18.20
N MET A 88 -3.61 -6.55 17.19
CA MET A 88 -2.96 -7.48 16.27
C MET A 88 -2.69 -6.84 14.92
N VAL A 89 -3.58 -5.95 14.48
CA VAL A 89 -3.57 -5.31 13.16
C VAL A 89 -3.47 -3.80 13.31
N GLY A 90 -2.41 -3.22 12.78
CA GLY A 90 -2.26 -1.77 12.62
C GLY A 90 -2.58 -1.38 11.17
N THR A 91 -3.39 -0.34 10.98
CA THR A 91 -3.84 0.10 9.66
C THR A 91 -3.37 1.51 9.37
N VAL A 92 -2.78 1.70 8.19
CA VAL A 92 -2.51 3.00 7.58
C VAL A 92 -3.52 3.20 6.46
N LEU A 93 -4.39 4.21 6.60
CA LEU A 93 -5.46 4.51 5.64
C LEU A 93 -4.93 5.33 4.45
N GLN A 94 -5.71 5.33 3.37
CA GLN A 94 -5.44 6.09 2.14
C GLN A 94 -5.25 7.58 2.37
N ASP A 95 -6.05 8.17 3.26
CA ASP A 95 -5.96 9.58 3.64
C ASP A 95 -5.38 9.73 5.06
N PRO A 96 -4.09 10.09 5.20
CA PRO A 96 -3.47 10.31 6.50
C PRO A 96 -4.15 11.42 7.32
N ASP A 97 -4.70 12.46 6.68
CA ASP A 97 -5.32 13.58 7.38
C ASP A 97 -6.55 13.15 8.17
N SER A 98 -7.25 12.12 7.71
CA SER A 98 -8.42 11.55 8.42
C SER A 98 -8.05 10.76 9.68
N GLN A 99 -6.77 10.44 9.89
CA GLN A 99 -6.29 9.67 11.04
C GLN A 99 -5.76 10.54 12.18
N PHE A 100 -5.45 11.81 11.95
CA PHE A 100 -4.86 12.68 12.97
C PHE A 100 -5.86 13.13 14.02
N ILE A 101 -5.49 12.93 15.29
CA ILE A 101 -6.27 13.30 16.48
C ILE A 101 -5.46 14.21 17.38
N GLY A 102 -4.13 14.03 17.45
CA GLY A 102 -3.22 14.80 18.27
C GLY A 102 -3.07 16.26 17.81
N LEU A 103 -2.85 17.18 18.73
CA LEU A 103 -2.50 18.57 18.41
C LEU A 103 -1.05 18.68 17.93
N THR A 104 -0.19 17.81 18.40
CA THR A 104 1.20 17.68 17.99
C THR A 104 1.47 16.27 17.43
N VAL A 105 2.54 16.12 16.65
CA VAL A 105 3.01 14.82 16.15
C VAL A 105 3.27 13.83 17.30
N ALA A 106 3.87 14.32 18.41
CA ALA A 106 4.14 13.46 19.56
C ALA A 106 2.86 12.95 20.20
N GLU A 107 1.84 13.78 20.35
CA GLU A 107 0.54 13.40 20.91
C GLU A 107 -0.20 12.43 19.98
N ASP A 108 -0.13 12.66 18.67
CA ASP A 108 -0.76 11.78 17.70
C ASP A 108 -0.15 10.36 17.72
N ILE A 109 1.18 10.26 17.73
CA ILE A 109 1.86 8.97 17.88
C ILE A 109 1.54 8.31 19.23
N ALA A 110 1.44 9.09 20.31
CA ALA A 110 1.17 8.58 21.66
C ALA A 110 -0.29 8.12 21.85
N PHE A 111 -1.23 8.57 21.04
CA PHE A 111 -2.65 8.40 21.24
C PHE A 111 -3.08 6.95 21.51
N LYS A 112 -2.55 6.00 20.75
CA LYS A 112 -2.83 4.57 20.98
C LYS A 112 -2.31 4.06 22.32
N LEU A 113 -1.17 4.56 22.76
CA LEU A 113 -0.56 4.19 24.05
C LEU A 113 -1.36 4.77 25.24
N GLU A 114 -1.92 5.98 25.08
CA GLU A 114 -2.81 6.59 26.06
C GLU A 114 -4.08 5.74 26.24
N ASN A 115 -4.70 5.31 25.14
CA ASN A 115 -5.86 4.42 25.18
C ASN A 115 -5.57 3.08 25.84
N ASN A 116 -4.32 2.61 25.78
CA ASN A 116 -3.85 1.42 26.47
C ASN A 116 -3.38 1.67 27.91
N CYS A 117 -3.56 2.89 28.44
CA CYS A 117 -3.14 3.30 29.80
C CYS A 117 -1.65 3.07 30.09
N VAL A 118 -0.79 3.25 29.08
CA VAL A 118 0.67 3.16 29.22
C VAL A 118 1.18 4.36 30.04
N SER A 119 2.19 4.15 30.89
CA SER A 119 2.77 5.23 31.68
C SER A 119 3.40 6.31 30.83
N GLN A 120 3.37 7.59 31.29
CA GLN A 120 3.92 8.72 30.53
C GLN A 120 5.41 8.54 30.21
N GLU A 121 6.18 7.97 31.13
CA GLU A 121 7.62 7.71 30.91
C GLU A 121 7.83 6.69 29.77
N GLU A 122 7.05 5.63 29.76
CA GLU A 122 7.12 4.60 28.73
C GLU A 122 6.60 5.12 27.37
N MET A 123 5.49 5.89 27.36
CA MET A 123 5.00 6.55 26.16
C MET A 123 6.08 7.41 25.51
N LYS A 124 6.76 8.28 26.28
CA LYS A 124 7.87 9.11 25.76
C LYS A 124 8.99 8.29 25.16
N LYS A 125 9.36 7.16 25.80
CA LYS A 125 10.39 6.26 25.27
C LYS A 125 9.96 5.65 23.94
N LYS A 126 8.74 5.13 23.85
CA LYS A 126 8.20 4.50 22.64
C LYS A 126 8.04 5.52 21.50
N VAL A 127 7.48 6.69 21.76
CA VAL A 127 7.33 7.77 20.77
C VAL A 127 8.70 8.19 20.20
N ASN A 128 9.69 8.40 21.07
CA ASN A 128 11.05 8.74 20.62
C ASN A 128 11.70 7.60 19.82
N TYR A 129 11.42 6.35 20.15
CA TYR A 129 11.93 5.20 19.41
C TYR A 129 11.34 5.12 18.01
N VAL A 130 10.01 5.11 17.88
CA VAL A 130 9.36 4.98 16.57
C VAL A 130 9.57 6.22 15.69
N SER A 131 9.65 7.42 16.27
CA SER A 131 9.92 8.64 15.51
C SER A 131 11.26 8.62 14.79
N LYS A 132 12.28 7.97 15.37
CA LYS A 132 13.58 7.75 14.74
C LYS A 132 13.51 6.69 13.63
N ILE A 133 12.72 5.63 13.81
CA ILE A 133 12.54 4.59 12.77
C ILE A 133 11.98 5.22 11.48
N VAL A 134 11.03 6.15 11.63
CA VAL A 134 10.36 6.79 10.49
C VAL A 134 10.96 8.17 10.10
N ASP A 135 12.10 8.58 10.68
CA ASP A 135 12.78 9.86 10.43
C ASP A 135 11.88 11.09 10.62
N ILE A 136 11.19 11.20 11.77
CA ILE A 136 10.30 12.31 12.10
C ILE A 136 10.62 12.94 13.47
N GLU A 137 11.69 12.54 14.14
CA GLU A 137 12.05 12.93 15.50
C GLU A 137 12.23 14.44 15.68
N ASN A 138 12.63 15.15 14.62
CA ASN A 138 12.84 16.60 14.65
C ASN A 138 11.53 17.40 14.46
N ARG A 139 10.37 16.74 14.45
CA ARG A 139 9.07 17.37 14.16
C ARG A 139 8.00 17.03 15.20
N LEU A 140 8.38 16.43 16.32
CA LEU A 140 7.46 15.96 17.35
C LEU A 140 6.58 17.06 17.94
N ASP A 141 7.08 18.29 18.00
CA ASP A 141 6.36 19.45 18.55
C ASP A 141 5.51 20.21 17.50
N LEU A 142 5.57 19.78 16.23
CA LEU A 142 4.79 20.40 15.16
C LEU A 142 3.37 19.85 15.12
N ALA A 143 2.44 20.67 14.62
CA ALA A 143 1.09 20.23 14.35
C ALA A 143 1.06 19.36 13.07
N PRO A 144 0.34 18.22 13.05
CA PRO A 144 0.28 17.32 11.90
C PRO A 144 -0.12 17.98 10.58
N TYR A 145 -1.05 18.94 10.61
CA TYR A 145 -1.50 19.66 9.43
C TYR A 145 -0.43 20.55 8.77
N SER A 146 0.65 20.89 9.48
CA SER A 146 1.77 21.68 8.95
C SER A 146 2.80 20.86 8.17
N LEU A 147 2.65 19.54 8.15
CA LEU A 147 3.56 18.59 7.54
C LEU A 147 3.27 18.38 6.04
N SER A 148 4.30 18.01 5.27
CA SER A 148 4.11 17.54 3.90
C SER A 148 3.43 16.15 3.87
N GLY A 149 2.84 15.75 2.72
CA GLY A 149 2.17 14.46 2.59
C GLY A 149 3.03 13.27 3.01
N GLY A 150 4.30 13.21 2.57
CA GLY A 150 5.22 12.15 2.99
C GLY A 150 5.57 12.18 4.48
N GLN A 151 5.63 13.36 5.11
CA GLN A 151 5.83 13.48 6.56
C GLN A 151 4.58 13.04 7.33
N LYS A 152 3.39 13.40 6.86
CA LYS A 152 2.12 12.94 7.42
C LYS A 152 2.02 11.42 7.42
N GLN A 153 2.38 10.78 6.32
CA GLN A 153 2.42 9.31 6.23
C GLN A 153 3.40 8.69 7.22
N ARG A 154 4.58 9.30 7.42
CA ARG A 154 5.54 8.85 8.44
C ARG A 154 4.97 8.92 9.86
N VAL A 155 4.23 9.99 10.18
CA VAL A 155 3.53 10.13 11.48
C VAL A 155 2.48 9.04 11.65
N THR A 156 1.63 8.83 10.64
CA THR A 156 0.61 7.77 10.67
C THR A 156 1.24 6.38 10.86
N LEU A 157 2.34 6.12 10.15
CA LEU A 157 3.09 4.87 10.29
C LEU A 157 3.67 4.72 11.70
N ALA A 158 4.26 5.78 12.27
CA ALA A 158 4.76 5.78 13.65
C ALA A 158 3.67 5.46 14.66
N GLY A 159 2.49 6.13 14.56
CA GLY A 159 1.33 5.85 15.40
C GLY A 159 0.79 4.42 15.24
N THR A 160 0.98 3.82 14.07
CA THR A 160 0.57 2.44 13.82
C THR A 160 1.51 1.42 14.48
N ILE A 161 2.84 1.64 14.40
CA ILE A 161 3.84 0.68 14.90
C ILE A 161 4.20 0.88 16.38
N VAL A 162 3.80 1.98 17.01
CA VAL A 162 4.17 2.33 18.39
C VAL A 162 3.73 1.31 19.44
N ASP A 163 2.68 0.55 19.15
CA ASP A 163 2.09 -0.47 20.03
C ASP A 163 2.42 -1.91 19.61
N ASP A 164 3.49 -2.11 18.87
CA ASP A 164 4.06 -3.43 18.52
C ASP A 164 3.04 -4.44 17.94
N VAL A 165 2.26 -4.02 16.97
CA VAL A 165 1.32 -4.90 16.24
C VAL A 165 2.05 -5.93 15.38
N ASP A 166 1.43 -7.11 15.17
CA ASP A 166 2.03 -8.19 14.36
C ASP A 166 1.80 -7.99 12.85
N ILE A 167 0.69 -7.35 12.48
CA ILE A 167 0.23 -7.17 11.10
C ILE A 167 0.14 -5.68 10.80
N LEU A 168 0.76 -5.26 9.71
CA LEU A 168 0.65 -3.91 9.16
C LEU A 168 -0.15 -3.95 7.87
N LEU A 169 -1.27 -3.27 7.85
CA LEU A 169 -2.16 -3.16 6.70
C LEU A 169 -2.11 -1.74 6.13
N PHE A 170 -1.76 -1.62 4.86
CA PHE A 170 -1.68 -0.37 4.13
C PHE A 170 -2.76 -0.34 3.05
N ASP A 171 -3.70 0.59 3.13
CA ASP A 171 -4.73 0.78 2.12
C ASP A 171 -4.39 1.98 1.25
N GLU A 172 -3.91 1.73 0.03
CA GLU A 172 -3.45 2.69 -0.98
C GLU A 172 -2.46 3.75 -0.43
N PRO A 173 -1.35 3.34 0.20
CA PRO A 173 -0.44 4.26 0.87
C PRO A 173 0.26 5.25 -0.07
N LEU A 174 0.18 5.04 -1.38
CA LEU A 174 0.85 5.89 -2.38
C LEU A 174 -0.08 6.94 -3.01
N ALA A 175 -1.39 6.91 -2.74
CA ALA A 175 -2.39 7.71 -3.45
C ALA A 175 -2.13 9.22 -3.43
N SER A 176 -1.64 9.76 -2.31
CA SER A 176 -1.42 11.20 -2.11
C SER A 176 0.05 11.62 -2.24
N LEU A 177 0.94 10.73 -2.72
CA LEU A 177 2.38 10.97 -2.77
C LEU A 177 2.87 11.19 -4.19
N ASP A 178 3.85 12.09 -4.33
CA ASP A 178 4.67 12.16 -5.53
C ASP A 178 5.55 10.89 -5.65
N PRO A 179 6.09 10.58 -6.85
CA PRO A 179 6.83 9.33 -7.06
C PRO A 179 8.06 9.18 -6.14
N ALA A 180 8.75 10.26 -5.79
CA ALA A 180 9.92 10.19 -4.92
C ALA A 180 9.53 9.89 -3.47
N ALA A 181 8.49 10.56 -2.96
CA ALA A 181 7.92 10.29 -1.65
C ALA A 181 7.31 8.89 -1.58
N GLY A 182 6.64 8.43 -2.65
CA GLY A 182 6.10 7.08 -2.75
C GLY A 182 7.18 6.01 -2.64
N LYS A 183 8.28 6.15 -3.39
CA LYS A 183 9.41 5.24 -3.31
C LYS A 183 10.01 5.20 -1.90
N ALA A 184 10.27 6.36 -1.30
CA ALA A 184 10.80 6.44 0.06
C ALA A 184 9.86 5.80 1.11
N SER A 185 8.54 5.88 0.89
CA SER A 185 7.55 5.24 1.75
C SER A 185 7.60 3.72 1.66
N ILE A 186 7.67 3.15 0.45
CA ILE A 186 7.78 1.71 0.25
C ILE A 186 9.11 1.18 0.82
N GLU A 187 10.23 1.90 0.62
CA GLU A 187 11.52 1.54 1.23
C GLU A 187 11.46 1.55 2.76
N LEU A 188 10.75 2.50 3.36
CA LEU A 188 10.54 2.55 4.81
C LEU A 188 9.68 1.37 5.31
N ILE A 189 8.61 1.03 4.62
CA ILE A 189 7.76 -0.13 4.93
C ILE A 189 8.58 -1.41 4.84
N ASP A 190 9.42 -1.56 3.81
CA ASP A 190 10.33 -2.70 3.63
C ASP A 190 11.33 -2.84 4.78
N LYS A 191 11.94 -1.71 5.17
CA LYS A 191 12.85 -1.66 6.32
C LYS A 191 12.17 -2.13 7.60
N ILE A 192 10.99 -1.58 7.92
CA ILE A 192 10.24 -1.95 9.12
C ILE A 192 9.87 -3.44 9.09
N GLN A 193 9.39 -3.95 7.95
CA GLN A 193 9.05 -5.36 7.83
C GLN A 193 10.24 -6.28 8.12
N LYS A 194 11.44 -5.94 7.61
CA LYS A 194 12.65 -6.74 7.79
C LYS A 194 13.23 -6.65 9.22
N GLU A 195 13.28 -5.44 9.78
CA GLU A 195 13.86 -5.20 11.10
C GLU A 195 12.96 -5.71 12.23
N GLU A 196 11.65 -5.45 12.14
CA GLU A 196 10.66 -5.80 13.17
C GLU A 196 9.93 -7.13 12.89
N LYS A 197 10.27 -7.81 11.78
CA LYS A 197 9.67 -9.10 11.34
C LYS A 197 8.15 -9.09 11.29
N LYS A 198 7.57 -7.97 10.86
CA LYS A 198 6.11 -7.81 10.76
C LYS A 198 5.56 -8.50 9.51
N THR A 199 4.31 -8.93 9.58
CA THR A 199 3.54 -9.29 8.38
C THR A 199 3.00 -8.01 7.76
N VAL A 200 3.20 -7.82 6.47
CA VAL A 200 2.82 -6.60 5.76
C VAL A 200 1.84 -6.94 4.64
N ILE A 201 0.72 -6.24 4.63
CA ILE A 201 -0.28 -6.31 3.56
C ILE A 201 -0.38 -4.92 2.95
N ILE A 202 -0.12 -4.81 1.66
CA ILE A 202 -0.21 -3.56 0.90
C ILE A 202 -1.34 -3.73 -0.11
N ILE A 203 -2.35 -2.87 -0.04
CA ILE A 203 -3.36 -2.75 -1.09
C ILE A 203 -2.92 -1.60 -1.97
N GLU A 204 -2.62 -1.89 -3.24
CA GLU A 204 -2.13 -0.85 -4.15
C GLU A 204 -2.40 -1.25 -5.62
N HIS A 205 -2.59 -0.25 -6.46
CA HIS A 205 -2.73 -0.43 -7.91
C HIS A 205 -1.50 0.04 -8.69
N ARG A 206 -0.57 0.75 -8.03
CA ARG A 206 0.71 1.23 -8.58
C ARG A 206 1.81 0.18 -8.38
N LEU A 207 1.68 -0.97 -9.06
CA LEU A 207 2.55 -2.13 -8.86
C LEU A 207 4.04 -1.80 -9.03
N GLU A 208 4.38 -0.99 -10.03
CA GLU A 208 5.78 -0.64 -10.35
C GLU A 208 6.51 0.00 -9.16
N GLU A 209 5.79 0.79 -8.36
CA GLU A 209 6.37 1.44 -7.19
C GLU A 209 6.53 0.48 -6.01
N VAL A 210 5.55 -0.40 -5.78
CA VAL A 210 5.64 -1.40 -4.71
C VAL A 210 6.71 -2.43 -5.00
N LEU A 211 6.89 -2.82 -6.27
CA LEU A 211 7.91 -3.78 -6.72
C LEU A 211 9.34 -3.22 -6.71
N ASN A 212 9.56 -1.98 -6.31
CA ASN A 212 10.91 -1.51 -5.97
C ASN A 212 11.50 -2.23 -4.75
N CYS A 213 10.66 -2.88 -3.94
CA CYS A 213 11.06 -3.71 -2.81
C CYS A 213 10.58 -5.15 -3.01
N ASP A 214 11.21 -6.08 -2.28
CA ASP A 214 10.85 -7.48 -2.35
C ASP A 214 9.41 -7.70 -1.84
N VAL A 215 8.59 -8.36 -2.65
CA VAL A 215 7.21 -8.78 -2.33
C VAL A 215 7.16 -10.30 -2.46
N ASP A 216 6.66 -10.99 -1.45
CA ASP A 216 6.60 -12.46 -1.46
C ASP A 216 5.49 -12.98 -2.39
N ARG A 217 4.30 -12.35 -2.35
CA ARG A 217 3.12 -12.76 -3.12
C ARG A 217 2.29 -11.58 -3.58
N ILE A 218 1.67 -11.76 -4.75
CA ILE A 218 0.64 -10.86 -5.27
C ILE A 218 -0.69 -11.62 -5.32
N ILE A 219 -1.69 -11.05 -4.66
CA ILE A 219 -3.08 -11.50 -4.70
C ILE A 219 -3.82 -10.56 -5.63
N LEU A 220 -4.29 -11.11 -6.75
CA LEU A 220 -5.06 -10.36 -7.74
C LEU A 220 -6.54 -10.60 -7.50
N MET A 221 -7.27 -9.52 -7.21
CA MET A 221 -8.72 -9.54 -7.01
C MET A 221 -9.46 -8.92 -8.20
N ASN A 222 -10.57 -9.52 -8.57
CA ASN A 222 -11.51 -8.94 -9.51
C ASN A 222 -12.94 -9.38 -9.17
N GLU A 223 -13.91 -8.47 -9.26
CA GLU A 223 -15.35 -8.72 -9.00
C GLU A 223 -15.62 -9.49 -7.69
N GLY A 224 -14.87 -9.18 -6.64
CA GLY A 224 -15.02 -9.79 -5.31
C GLY A 224 -14.38 -11.17 -5.15
N GLU A 225 -13.63 -11.66 -6.12
CA GLU A 225 -12.98 -12.97 -6.09
C GLU A 225 -11.45 -12.85 -6.22
N ILE A 226 -10.73 -13.86 -5.75
CA ILE A 226 -9.27 -13.99 -5.97
C ILE A 226 -9.05 -14.69 -7.31
N ILE A 227 -8.49 -13.95 -8.27
CA ILE A 227 -8.19 -14.44 -9.63
C ILE A 227 -6.81 -15.09 -9.71
N ALA A 228 -5.88 -14.62 -8.88
CA ALA A 228 -4.55 -15.20 -8.75
C ALA A 228 -3.99 -14.93 -7.35
N ASP A 229 -3.21 -15.89 -6.87
CA ASP A 229 -2.42 -15.84 -5.66
C ASP A 229 -1.07 -16.49 -5.99
N THR A 230 -0.06 -15.67 -6.28
CA THR A 230 1.17 -16.16 -6.89
C THR A 230 2.36 -15.21 -6.66
N THR A 231 3.55 -15.60 -7.10
CA THR A 231 4.75 -14.75 -7.01
C THR A 231 4.69 -13.57 -7.98
N PRO A 232 5.40 -12.45 -7.69
CA PRO A 232 5.51 -11.33 -8.61
C PRO A 232 5.98 -11.73 -10.02
N ASN A 233 6.97 -12.61 -10.13
CA ASN A 233 7.47 -13.09 -11.41
C ASN A 233 6.40 -13.82 -12.25
N GLU A 234 5.59 -14.65 -11.62
CA GLU A 234 4.55 -15.41 -12.32
C GLU A 234 3.41 -14.51 -12.79
N ILE A 235 2.99 -13.54 -11.97
CA ILE A 235 1.91 -12.62 -12.38
C ILE A 235 2.37 -11.69 -13.51
N LEU A 236 3.60 -11.16 -13.45
CA LEU A 236 4.17 -10.28 -14.46
C LEU A 236 4.44 -11.01 -15.79
N ALA A 237 4.76 -12.31 -15.74
CA ALA A 237 4.87 -13.14 -16.94
C ALA A 237 3.52 -13.43 -17.60
N SER A 238 2.43 -13.36 -16.85
CA SER A 238 1.08 -13.63 -17.34
C SER A 238 0.44 -12.40 -18.01
N ASN A 239 -0.78 -12.59 -18.54
CA ASN A 239 -1.62 -11.48 -19.03
C ASN A 239 -2.74 -11.09 -18.05
N LYS A 240 -2.78 -11.71 -16.86
CA LYS A 240 -3.89 -11.55 -15.91
C LYS A 240 -4.08 -10.11 -15.45
N LEU A 241 -2.99 -9.34 -15.25
CA LEU A 241 -3.08 -7.93 -14.89
C LEU A 241 -3.85 -7.14 -15.97
N LYS A 242 -3.48 -7.33 -17.24
CA LYS A 242 -4.12 -6.66 -18.37
C LYS A 242 -5.58 -7.12 -18.54
N GLU A 243 -5.87 -8.39 -18.37
CA GLU A 243 -7.22 -8.96 -18.43
C GLU A 243 -8.14 -8.37 -17.35
N CYS A 244 -7.59 -8.07 -16.17
CA CYS A 244 -8.28 -7.39 -15.08
C CYS A 244 -8.27 -5.85 -15.19
N GLY A 245 -7.74 -5.28 -16.28
CA GLY A 245 -7.68 -3.82 -16.48
C GLY A 245 -6.65 -3.10 -15.59
N ILE A 246 -5.69 -3.83 -15.03
CA ILE A 246 -4.61 -3.27 -14.21
C ILE A 246 -3.41 -2.93 -15.11
N ARG A 247 -2.85 -1.75 -14.89
CA ARG A 247 -1.65 -1.32 -15.59
C ARG A 247 -0.46 -2.16 -15.15
N GLU A 248 0.17 -2.83 -16.11
CA GLU A 248 1.45 -3.49 -15.90
C GLU A 248 2.56 -2.44 -15.72
N PRO A 249 3.67 -2.76 -15.02
CA PRO A 249 4.87 -1.94 -15.03
C PRO A 249 5.31 -1.61 -16.45
N LEU A 250 5.79 -0.37 -16.66
CA LEU A 250 6.10 0.12 -18.01
C LEU A 250 7.15 -0.74 -18.72
N TYR A 251 8.17 -1.20 -18.00
CA TYR A 251 9.20 -2.07 -18.56
C TYR A 251 8.64 -3.43 -19.01
N ILE A 252 7.66 -4.02 -18.28
CA ILE A 252 6.98 -5.25 -18.67
C ILE A 252 6.21 -5.04 -19.97
N THR A 253 5.46 -3.94 -20.04
CA THR A 253 4.74 -3.57 -21.27
C THR A 253 5.68 -3.40 -22.46
N ALA A 254 6.84 -2.72 -22.28
CA ALA A 254 7.85 -2.53 -23.32
C ALA A 254 8.45 -3.87 -23.77
N LEU A 255 8.74 -4.79 -22.87
CA LEU A 255 9.22 -6.14 -23.20
C LEU A 255 8.20 -6.91 -24.04
N LYS A 256 6.93 -6.89 -23.66
CA LYS A 256 5.84 -7.55 -24.42
C LYS A 256 5.72 -6.94 -25.82
N TYR A 257 5.74 -5.62 -25.97
CA TYR A 257 5.70 -4.95 -27.29
C TYR A 257 6.94 -5.22 -28.16
N SER A 258 8.09 -5.43 -27.56
CA SER A 258 9.31 -5.77 -28.30
C SER A 258 9.41 -7.27 -28.67
N GLY A 259 8.39 -8.06 -28.33
CA GLY A 259 8.29 -9.47 -28.74
C GLY A 259 9.06 -10.45 -27.85
N TYR A 260 9.28 -10.10 -26.57
CA TYR A 260 9.75 -11.08 -25.59
C TYR A 260 8.61 -11.96 -25.11
N GLU A 261 8.85 -13.26 -25.06
CA GLU A 261 8.03 -14.19 -24.31
C GLU A 261 8.51 -14.21 -22.88
N LEU A 262 7.69 -13.61 -21.99
CA LEU A 262 8.05 -13.44 -20.59
C LEU A 262 7.88 -14.75 -19.82
N ASN A 263 8.84 -15.06 -18.96
CA ASN A 263 8.78 -16.20 -18.07
C ASN A 263 9.35 -15.85 -16.66
N LYS A 264 9.06 -16.67 -15.68
CA LYS A 264 9.43 -16.43 -14.28
C LYS A 264 10.94 -16.45 -14.00
N GLU A 265 11.76 -16.97 -14.91
CA GLU A 265 13.23 -17.07 -14.74
C GLU A 265 13.93 -15.75 -15.10
N MET A 266 13.21 -14.80 -15.71
CA MET A 266 13.74 -13.52 -16.15
C MET A 266 13.91 -12.49 -15.01
N ASN A 267 13.51 -12.79 -13.77
CA ASN A 267 13.50 -11.84 -12.65
C ASN A 267 12.69 -10.57 -12.95
N LEU A 268 11.46 -10.76 -13.43
CA LEU A 268 10.56 -9.70 -13.88
C LEU A 268 10.17 -8.72 -12.77
N GLU A 269 10.24 -9.13 -11.52
CA GLU A 269 9.90 -8.33 -10.34
C GLU A 269 10.89 -7.18 -10.07
N ASN A 270 12.10 -7.26 -10.62
CA ASN A 270 13.14 -6.28 -10.36
C ASN A 270 13.85 -5.91 -11.66
N ILE A 271 13.66 -4.65 -12.10
CA ILE A 271 14.24 -4.15 -13.35
C ILE A 271 15.76 -4.21 -13.36
N ASP A 272 16.42 -4.00 -12.20
CA ASP A 272 17.88 -4.01 -12.10
C ASP A 272 18.48 -5.43 -12.19
N LYS A 273 17.65 -6.45 -11.90
CA LYS A 273 18.03 -7.87 -11.96
C LYS A 273 17.46 -8.60 -13.17
N LEU A 274 16.79 -7.87 -14.06
CA LEU A 274 16.13 -8.42 -15.24
C LEU A 274 17.13 -9.15 -16.15
N LYS A 275 16.79 -10.38 -16.54
CA LYS A 275 17.60 -11.21 -17.44
C LYS A 275 16.97 -11.30 -18.82
N LEU A 276 17.63 -10.74 -19.82
CA LEU A 276 17.21 -10.82 -21.22
C LEU A 276 18.15 -11.75 -21.99
N SER A 277 17.59 -12.65 -22.81
CA SER A 277 18.33 -13.68 -23.53
C SER A 277 19.25 -13.13 -24.65
N ASP A 278 19.03 -11.88 -25.07
CA ASP A 278 19.69 -11.24 -26.22
C ASP A 278 20.30 -9.86 -25.87
N ASP A 279 20.63 -9.65 -24.60
CA ASP A 279 21.17 -8.38 -24.08
C ASP A 279 20.34 -7.13 -24.49
N GLY A 280 19.03 -7.32 -24.69
CA GLY A 280 18.10 -6.24 -25.01
C GLY A 280 18.04 -5.85 -26.48
N GLU A 281 18.57 -6.63 -27.41
CA GLU A 281 18.58 -6.29 -28.84
C GLU A 281 17.18 -6.19 -29.45
N LYS A 282 16.23 -7.03 -29.05
CA LYS A 282 14.83 -6.90 -29.48
C LYS A 282 14.22 -5.57 -29.01
N LEU A 283 14.49 -5.16 -27.76
CA LEU A 283 13.99 -3.90 -27.22
C LEU A 283 14.58 -2.69 -27.96
N LYS A 284 15.90 -2.71 -28.25
CA LYS A 284 16.57 -1.67 -29.03
C LYS A 284 16.01 -1.58 -30.45
N THR A 285 15.76 -2.72 -31.09
CA THR A 285 15.19 -2.80 -32.44
C THR A 285 13.78 -2.24 -32.48
N TRP A 286 12.95 -2.65 -31.52
CA TRP A 286 11.58 -2.13 -31.35
C TRP A 286 11.61 -0.60 -31.14
N TYR A 287 12.44 -0.10 -30.23
CA TYR A 287 12.53 1.33 -29.95
C TYR A 287 12.93 2.14 -31.21
N LYS A 288 13.89 1.65 -31.99
CA LYS A 288 14.30 2.29 -33.27
C LYS A 288 13.19 2.27 -34.32
N SER A 289 12.25 1.32 -34.24
CA SER A 289 11.14 1.24 -35.20
C SER A 289 10.00 2.22 -34.87
N LEU A 290 9.99 2.79 -33.67
CA LEU A 290 8.97 3.74 -33.24
C LEU A 290 9.14 5.07 -33.96
N ASN A 291 8.11 5.48 -34.69
CA ASN A 291 8.09 6.77 -35.38
C ASN A 291 7.54 7.83 -34.39
N PHE A 292 8.43 8.58 -33.78
CA PHE A 292 8.05 9.71 -32.93
C PHE A 292 7.75 10.93 -33.83
N ASN A 293 6.57 10.93 -34.46
CA ASN A 293 6.09 12.16 -35.10
C ASN A 293 5.77 13.16 -34.00
N LYS A 294 6.66 14.13 -33.76
CA LYS A 294 6.29 15.35 -33.04
C LYS A 294 5.14 15.99 -33.84
N LYS A 295 3.90 15.90 -33.36
CA LYS A 295 2.86 16.80 -33.82
C LYS A 295 3.34 18.21 -33.44
N GLU A 296 3.67 19.03 -34.40
CA GLU A 296 3.76 20.48 -34.21
C GLU A 296 2.39 20.91 -33.68
N ARG A 297 2.32 21.31 -32.44
CA ARG A 297 1.13 21.93 -31.90
C ARG A 297 1.16 23.37 -32.37
N GLU A 298 0.11 23.81 -33.06
CA GLU A 298 -0.17 25.24 -33.19
C GLU A 298 -0.33 25.78 -31.77
N GLU A 299 0.60 26.62 -31.34
CA GLU A 299 0.67 27.15 -29.99
C GLU A 299 -0.20 28.40 -29.88
N ASP A 300 -1.52 28.21 -29.90
CA ASP A 300 -2.40 29.24 -29.38
C ASP A 300 -2.29 29.22 -27.85
N THR A 301 -1.77 30.29 -27.27
CA THR A 301 -1.63 30.45 -25.84
C THR A 301 -3.02 30.56 -25.21
N LEU A 302 -3.50 29.48 -24.56
CA LEU A 302 -4.78 29.47 -23.85
C LEU A 302 -4.68 30.08 -22.43
N LEU A 303 -3.51 30.01 -21.82
CA LEU A 303 -3.26 30.51 -20.47
C LEU A 303 -1.80 30.88 -20.34
N GLU A 304 -1.52 32.10 -19.89
CA GLU A 304 -0.17 32.61 -19.68
C GLU A 304 0.00 33.15 -18.25
N PHE A 305 1.02 32.70 -17.57
CA PHE A 305 1.45 33.27 -16.28
C PHE A 305 2.74 34.05 -16.52
N LYS A 306 2.76 35.31 -16.05
CA LYS A 306 3.93 36.17 -16.10
C LYS A 306 4.17 36.82 -14.75
N ASN A 307 5.38 36.70 -14.23
CA ASN A 307 5.79 37.31 -12.96
C ASN A 307 4.81 36.98 -11.80
N VAL A 308 4.41 35.69 -11.67
CA VAL A 308 3.48 35.25 -10.62
C VAL A 308 4.27 34.75 -9.43
N TYR A 309 4.09 35.43 -8.30
CA TYR A 309 4.68 35.08 -7.01
C TYR A 309 3.56 34.70 -6.06
N PHE A 310 3.73 33.62 -5.33
CA PHE A 310 2.76 33.19 -4.32
C PHE A 310 3.45 32.60 -3.10
N SER A 311 2.99 33.03 -1.91
CA SER A 311 3.44 32.53 -0.63
C SER A 311 2.28 32.45 0.36
N TYR A 312 2.19 31.38 1.15
CA TYR A 312 1.16 31.23 2.19
C TYR A 312 1.42 32.12 3.41
N ASP A 313 2.68 32.33 3.79
CA ASP A 313 3.07 32.98 5.05
C ASP A 313 3.98 34.20 4.87
N LYS A 314 4.22 34.65 3.65
CA LYS A 314 5.13 35.75 3.25
C LYS A 314 6.60 35.54 3.64
N LYS A 315 6.98 34.31 4.05
CA LYS A 315 8.36 33.98 4.43
C LYS A 315 9.12 33.27 3.34
N LYS A 316 8.39 32.49 2.54
CA LYS A 316 8.97 31.72 1.45
C LYS A 316 7.99 31.69 0.27
N ASP A 317 8.47 32.13 -0.88
CA ASP A 317 7.70 31.99 -2.12
C ASP A 317 7.65 30.54 -2.56
N ILE A 318 6.44 30.08 -2.89
CA ILE A 318 6.15 28.75 -3.40
C ILE A 318 6.11 28.77 -4.92
N LEU A 319 5.58 29.83 -5.51
CA LEU A 319 5.69 30.12 -6.92
C LEU A 319 6.64 31.29 -7.10
N ASN A 320 7.65 31.09 -7.92
CA ASN A 320 8.60 32.09 -8.38
C ASN A 320 8.56 32.09 -9.89
N ASP A 321 8.73 33.28 -10.48
CA ASP A 321 8.72 33.48 -11.92
C ASP A 321 9.56 32.47 -12.71
#